data_0e5cb9a05f7aa5ac3a02999484eb63bb
#
_entry.id   0e5cb9a05f7aa5ac3a02999484eb63bb
#
_cell.length_a   1.000
_cell.length_b   1.000
_cell.length_c   1.000
_cell.angle_alpha   90.00
_cell.angle_beta   90.00
_cell.angle_gamma   90.00
#
_symmetry.space_group_name_H-M   'P 1'
#
loop_
_entity.id
_entity.type
_entity.pdbx_description
1 polymer ?
#
loop_
_entity_poly.entity_id
_entity_poly.type
_entity_poly.pdbx_seq_one_letter_code
_entity_poly.pdbx_strand_id
1 'polypeptide(L)'
;MRKTTVFGCVFGAIALLAIVWFGMTKTIEISGVAQDDVQLSSASDAVEDDLVMLNMLSFDTSMEYTDYLTIPLDPNVLPDDITIENHYMDSEFYIIIRDTDKAFYKAHALSGNKDNILEGTYEETKDGLSLKFVMNGIYEFKTVLENNSLYVTCYSPRELYDKIIVIDPARGGLDTGATTEELAEKDITLAITKKVKELFDSDGSVKVYYTRMDDVNPKEELRVNLPNKIRADAYIRIEVDNVNDSAVYGVTALYNDEYFIPGFGNVELADLMESEVVTAVKGKALGIYKSKNNDYTLLHSTVPSTTIRVGCISNIQEAILLGRDDYITKISQGIYDGVIKMYEKR
;
A
#
# COMPACT_ATOMS: atom_id res chain seq x y z
N MET A 1 68.18 -10.40 34.57
CA MET A 1 66.98 -11.08 35.11
C MET A 1 65.83 -10.10 35.09
N ARG A 2 64.99 -10.11 34.10
CA ARG A 2 63.78 -9.30 33.97
C ARG A 2 62.57 -10.25 33.94
N LYS A 3 61.73 -10.09 34.93
CA LYS A 3 60.43 -10.77 35.00
C LYS A 3 59.44 -10.00 34.15
N THR A 4 58.93 -10.58 33.12
CA THR A 4 57.79 -10.10 32.31
C THR A 4 56.55 -10.71 32.89
N THR A 5 55.70 -9.84 33.43
CA THR A 5 54.35 -10.20 33.89
C THR A 5 53.40 -10.11 32.70
N VAL A 6 52.85 -11.24 32.30
CA VAL A 6 51.82 -11.32 31.27
C VAL A 6 50.47 -11.11 31.97
N PHE A 7 49.78 -10.00 31.63
CA PHE A 7 48.38 -9.78 32.01
C PHE A 7 47.50 -10.60 31.07
N GLY A 8 46.93 -11.67 31.58
CA GLY A 8 45.89 -12.42 30.89
C GLY A 8 44.54 -11.74 31.08
N CYS A 9 44.03 -11.19 30.02
CA CYS A 9 42.60 -10.78 29.96
C CYS A 9 41.73 -12.02 29.89
N VAL A 10 41.07 -12.34 31.00
CA VAL A 10 40.00 -13.33 31.04
C VAL A 10 38.75 -12.64 30.47
N PHE A 11 38.46 -12.88 29.19
CA PHE A 11 37.13 -12.62 28.62
C PHE A 11 36.22 -13.75 29.13
N GLY A 12 35.42 -13.44 30.13
CA GLY A 12 34.31 -14.26 30.54
C GLY A 12 33.27 -14.26 29.46
N ALA A 13 33.26 -15.34 28.66
CA ALA A 13 32.15 -15.66 27.78
C ALA A 13 30.94 -15.99 28.67
N ILE A 14 30.05 -15.05 28.88
CA ILE A 14 28.70 -15.35 29.36
C ILE A 14 28.01 -16.04 28.20
N ALA A 15 28.04 -17.37 28.21
CA ALA A 15 27.16 -18.18 27.40
C ALA A 15 25.74 -17.97 27.93
N LEU A 16 24.99 -17.05 27.31
CA LEU A 16 23.54 -17.04 27.41
C LEU A 16 23.06 -18.34 26.78
N LEU A 17 22.77 -19.32 27.61
CA LEU A 17 21.92 -20.44 27.27
C LEU A 17 20.54 -19.88 26.93
N ALA A 18 20.34 -19.51 25.66
CA ALA A 18 19.03 -19.40 25.11
C ALA A 18 18.44 -20.80 25.14
N ILE A 19 17.66 -21.09 26.15
CA ILE A 19 16.73 -22.21 26.14
C ILE A 19 15.74 -21.89 25.02
N VAL A 20 16.02 -22.46 23.84
CA VAL A 20 15.05 -22.45 22.74
C VAL A 20 13.92 -23.38 23.19
N TRP A 21 12.94 -22.77 23.85
CA TRP A 21 11.65 -23.40 24.03
C TRP A 21 11.00 -23.40 22.66
N PHE A 22 10.97 -24.55 21.99
CA PHE A 22 10.16 -24.81 20.80
C PHE A 22 8.69 -24.89 21.23
N GLY A 23 8.14 -23.78 21.69
CA GLY A 23 6.71 -23.52 21.73
C GLY A 23 6.36 -22.76 20.46
N MET A 24 5.31 -23.18 19.77
CA MET A 24 4.85 -22.65 18.48
C MET A 24 4.63 -21.13 18.51
N THR A 25 5.70 -20.36 18.39
CA THR A 25 5.61 -18.92 18.09
C THR A 25 5.83 -18.77 16.59
N LYS A 26 4.79 -18.40 15.88
CA LYS A 26 4.87 -18.04 14.46
C LYS A 26 4.66 -16.55 14.36
N THR A 27 5.69 -15.82 13.94
CA THR A 27 5.52 -14.42 13.54
C THR A 27 4.90 -14.44 12.16
N ILE A 28 3.72 -13.88 12.02
CA ILE A 28 3.05 -13.71 10.72
C ILE A 28 3.39 -12.29 10.30
N GLU A 29 4.29 -12.14 9.32
CA GLU A 29 4.54 -10.85 8.70
C GLU A 29 3.46 -10.61 7.65
N ILE A 30 2.79 -9.46 7.75
CA ILE A 30 1.87 -9.01 6.73
C ILE A 30 2.73 -8.40 5.61
N SER A 31 3.13 -9.22 4.66
CA SER A 31 3.80 -8.75 3.47
C SER A 31 2.80 -8.71 2.32
N GLY A 32 2.42 -7.50 1.93
CA GLY A 32 1.70 -7.24 0.69
C GLY A 32 0.19 -7.41 0.80
N VAL A 33 -0.47 -6.41 0.29
CA VAL A 33 -1.92 -6.32 0.10
C VAL A 33 -2.39 -7.44 -0.81
N ALA A 34 -3.09 -8.41 -0.28
CA ALA A 34 -4.07 -9.11 -1.07
C ALA A 34 -5.36 -8.27 -1.01
N GLN A 35 -5.57 -7.40 -1.98
CA GLN A 35 -6.92 -6.94 -2.28
C GLN A 35 -7.56 -8.05 -3.09
N ASP A 36 -8.13 -9.02 -2.41
CA ASP A 36 -8.97 -10.01 -3.07
C ASP A 36 -10.35 -9.41 -3.37
N ASP A 37 -10.83 -9.72 -4.55
CA ASP A 37 -12.07 -9.32 -5.21
C ASP A 37 -13.26 -9.11 -4.26
N VAL A 38 -13.54 -7.89 -3.87
CA VAL A 38 -14.88 -7.49 -3.46
C VAL A 38 -15.68 -7.24 -4.74
N GLN A 39 -16.36 -8.26 -5.24
CA GLN A 39 -17.41 -8.08 -6.24
C GLN A 39 -18.53 -7.24 -5.62
N LEU A 40 -18.51 -5.94 -5.88
CA LEU A 40 -19.70 -5.10 -5.76
C LEU A 40 -20.70 -5.54 -6.83
N SER A 41 -21.60 -6.46 -6.48
CA SER A 41 -22.78 -6.72 -7.28
C SER A 41 -23.66 -5.47 -7.25
N SER A 42 -23.70 -4.75 -8.38
CA SER A 42 -24.72 -3.75 -8.63
C SER A 42 -26.06 -4.46 -8.87
N ALA A 43 -26.81 -4.68 -7.81
CA ALA A 43 -28.23 -4.99 -7.89
C ALA A 43 -28.98 -3.83 -7.23
N SER A 44 -29.56 -2.97 -8.06
CA SER A 44 -30.65 -2.12 -7.66
C SER A 44 -31.90 -3.01 -7.53
N ASP A 45 -32.24 -3.42 -6.32
CA ASP A 45 -33.59 -3.84 -5.96
C ASP A 45 -33.82 -3.58 -4.48
N ALA A 46 -34.98 -3.01 -4.22
CA ALA A 46 -35.64 -2.68 -2.98
C ALA A 46 -34.92 -3.09 -1.67
N VAL A 47 -34.40 -2.09 -0.99
CA VAL A 47 -33.86 -2.20 0.37
C VAL A 47 -35.05 -2.47 1.29
N GLU A 48 -35.28 -3.73 1.67
CA GLU A 48 -35.77 -4.05 2.99
C GLU A 48 -34.61 -3.69 3.96
N ASP A 49 -34.87 -2.77 4.86
CA ASP A 49 -34.01 -2.38 5.97
C ASP A 49 -33.85 -3.57 6.92
N ASP A 50 -33.11 -4.58 6.54
CA ASP A 50 -32.51 -5.52 7.49
C ASP A 50 -31.40 -4.73 8.19
N LEU A 51 -31.74 -4.22 9.38
CA LEU A 51 -30.78 -3.74 10.36
C LEU A 51 -29.80 -4.89 10.61
N VAL A 52 -28.69 -4.91 9.87
CA VAL A 52 -27.56 -5.78 10.17
C VAL A 52 -27.10 -5.39 11.56
N MET A 53 -27.46 -6.18 12.55
CA MET A 53 -26.98 -6.02 13.91
C MET A 53 -25.48 -6.31 13.88
N LEU A 54 -24.68 -5.26 13.70
CA LEU A 54 -23.22 -5.32 13.77
C LEU A 54 -22.86 -5.89 15.14
N ASN A 55 -22.20 -7.02 15.14
CA ASN A 55 -21.70 -7.62 16.37
C ASN A 55 -20.45 -6.84 16.79
N MET A 56 -20.58 -6.00 17.82
CA MET A 56 -19.47 -5.21 18.33
C MET A 56 -18.52 -6.11 19.14
N LEU A 57 -17.22 -5.91 18.90
CA LEU A 57 -16.18 -6.50 19.75
C LEU A 57 -16.13 -5.78 21.10
N SER A 58 -16.07 -6.54 22.17
CA SER A 58 -15.91 -6.00 23.52
C SER A 58 -14.42 -5.87 23.88
N PHE A 59 -14.07 -4.83 24.64
CA PHE A 59 -12.71 -4.60 25.11
C PHE A 59 -12.69 -4.59 26.64
N ASP A 60 -11.84 -5.44 27.22
CA ASP A 60 -11.57 -5.44 28.64
C ASP A 60 -10.58 -4.31 29.00
N THR A 61 -11.10 -3.29 29.64
CA THR A 61 -10.30 -2.12 30.08
C THR A 61 -9.75 -2.27 31.49
N SER A 62 -10.00 -3.39 32.17
CA SER A 62 -9.47 -3.68 33.52
C SER A 62 -8.06 -4.28 33.49
N MET A 63 -7.63 -4.76 32.33
CA MET A 63 -6.31 -5.33 32.13
C MET A 63 -5.24 -4.22 32.05
N GLU A 64 -4.00 -4.58 32.40
CA GLU A 64 -2.86 -3.67 32.31
C GLU A 64 -2.65 -3.20 30.84
N TYR A 65 -2.32 -1.92 30.69
CA TYR A 65 -2.02 -1.36 29.36
C TYR A 65 -0.74 -2.01 28.77
N THR A 66 -0.81 -2.39 27.51
CA THR A 66 0.30 -2.97 26.74
C THR A 66 0.48 -2.17 25.45
N ASP A 67 1.61 -2.34 24.78
CA ASP A 67 1.88 -1.70 23.47
C ASP A 67 1.18 -2.43 22.30
N TYR A 68 0.46 -3.52 22.58
CA TYR A 68 -0.21 -4.35 21.59
C TYR A 68 -1.66 -4.63 21.98
N LEU A 69 -2.49 -4.88 20.98
CA LEU A 69 -3.82 -5.45 21.12
C LEU A 69 -3.70 -6.95 21.31
N THR A 70 -4.43 -7.50 22.28
CA THR A 70 -4.55 -8.95 22.51
C THR A 70 -5.91 -9.43 22.04
N ILE A 71 -5.92 -10.35 21.10
CA ILE A 71 -7.11 -10.99 20.56
C ILE A 71 -7.10 -12.45 20.98
N PRO A 72 -8.00 -12.86 21.88
CA PRO A 72 -8.10 -14.25 22.30
C PRO A 72 -8.57 -15.11 21.13
N LEU A 73 -8.07 -16.34 21.04
CA LEU A 73 -8.42 -17.31 20.01
C LEU A 73 -8.95 -18.58 20.64
N ASP A 74 -9.90 -19.24 19.97
CA ASP A 74 -10.31 -20.58 20.36
C ASP A 74 -9.08 -21.53 20.36
N PRO A 75 -8.91 -22.38 21.37
CA PRO A 75 -7.76 -23.28 21.49
C PRO A 75 -7.55 -24.23 20.30
N ASN A 76 -8.56 -24.41 19.46
CA ASN A 76 -8.47 -25.27 18.26
C ASN A 76 -7.98 -24.52 17.02
N VAL A 77 -7.89 -23.18 17.04
CA VAL A 77 -7.43 -22.36 15.92
C VAL A 77 -5.92 -22.57 15.70
N LEU A 78 -5.56 -22.94 14.48
CA LEU A 78 -4.18 -23.11 14.06
C LEU A 78 -3.65 -21.85 13.37
N PRO A 79 -2.34 -21.66 13.29
CA PRO A 79 -1.76 -20.50 12.58
C PRO A 79 -2.23 -20.35 11.12
N ASP A 80 -2.45 -21.48 10.44
CA ASP A 80 -2.88 -21.50 9.04
C ASP A 80 -4.38 -21.23 8.87
N ASP A 81 -5.13 -21.11 9.96
CA ASP A 81 -6.55 -20.72 9.97
C ASP A 81 -6.73 -19.21 10.06
N ILE A 82 -5.65 -18.45 10.26
CA ILE A 82 -5.69 -17.00 10.44
C ILE A 82 -5.17 -16.33 9.17
N THR A 83 -6.01 -15.47 8.58
CA THR A 83 -5.62 -14.56 7.51
C THR A 83 -5.73 -13.13 8.02
N ILE A 84 -4.74 -12.30 7.69
CA ILE A 84 -4.68 -10.91 8.12
C ILE A 84 -4.62 -10.03 6.88
N GLU A 85 -5.52 -9.05 6.79
CA GLU A 85 -5.61 -8.15 5.65
C GLU A 85 -5.53 -6.69 6.11
N ASN A 86 -4.70 -5.92 5.44
CA ASN A 86 -4.55 -4.49 5.69
C ASN A 86 -5.16 -3.68 4.54
N HIS A 87 -6.39 -3.24 4.70
CA HIS A 87 -7.11 -2.40 3.75
C HIS A 87 -6.80 -0.92 4.04
N TYR A 88 -5.54 -0.53 3.90
CA TYR A 88 -5.04 0.80 4.27
C TYR A 88 -5.72 1.95 3.52
N MET A 89 -6.25 1.73 2.31
CA MET A 89 -7.01 2.74 1.56
C MET A 89 -8.27 3.17 2.30
N ASP A 90 -8.91 2.24 2.99
CA ASP A 90 -10.14 2.45 3.74
C ASP A 90 -9.87 2.71 5.24
N SER A 91 -8.59 2.64 5.65
CA SER A 91 -8.18 2.65 7.07
C SER A 91 -8.83 1.51 7.86
N GLU A 92 -8.87 0.32 7.28
CA GLU A 92 -9.45 -0.88 7.87
C GLU A 92 -8.42 -2.02 7.97
N PHE A 93 -8.60 -2.84 8.98
CA PHE A 93 -7.76 -4.01 9.25
C PHE A 93 -8.66 -5.20 9.55
N TYR A 94 -8.41 -6.32 8.90
CA TYR A 94 -9.22 -7.52 9.04
C TYR A 94 -8.39 -8.68 9.56
N ILE A 95 -9.02 -9.48 10.44
CA ILE A 95 -8.49 -10.78 10.87
C ILE A 95 -9.58 -11.80 10.60
N ILE A 96 -9.34 -12.68 9.64
CA ILE A 96 -10.24 -13.74 9.23
C ILE A 96 -9.77 -15.01 9.90
N ILE A 97 -10.66 -15.66 10.65
CA ILE A 97 -10.34 -16.86 11.43
C ILE A 97 -11.29 -17.98 10.99
N ARG A 98 -10.75 -19.03 10.37
CA ARG A 98 -11.53 -20.17 9.93
C ARG A 98 -12.00 -21.00 11.13
N ASP A 99 -13.09 -21.74 10.95
CA ASP A 99 -13.66 -22.70 11.92
C ASP A 99 -13.94 -22.12 13.33
N THR A 100 -14.12 -20.80 13.43
CA THR A 100 -14.45 -20.13 14.71
C THR A 100 -15.92 -19.72 14.76
N ASP A 101 -16.60 -20.06 15.86
CA ASP A 101 -17.98 -19.66 16.12
C ASP A 101 -18.03 -18.20 16.59
N LYS A 102 -19.00 -17.44 16.09
CA LYS A 102 -19.32 -16.08 16.57
C LYS A 102 -19.57 -15.99 18.07
N ALA A 103 -20.08 -17.07 18.70
CA ALA A 103 -20.32 -17.11 20.14
C ALA A 103 -19.04 -16.91 20.94
N PHE A 104 -17.87 -17.23 20.38
CA PHE A 104 -16.59 -17.05 21.05
C PHE A 104 -16.37 -15.59 21.43
N TYR A 105 -16.51 -14.64 20.50
CA TYR A 105 -16.26 -13.22 20.76
C TYR A 105 -17.38 -12.50 21.52
N LYS A 106 -18.55 -13.15 21.73
CA LYS A 106 -19.55 -12.70 22.69
C LYS A 106 -19.12 -12.94 24.15
N ALA A 107 -18.30 -13.97 24.36
CA ALA A 107 -17.84 -14.38 25.68
C ALA A 107 -16.41 -13.92 26.02
N HIS A 108 -15.59 -13.59 24.99
CA HIS A 108 -14.18 -13.28 25.13
C HIS A 108 -13.89 -11.87 24.63
N ALA A 109 -13.65 -10.96 25.57
CA ALA A 109 -13.28 -9.59 25.26
C ALA A 109 -11.81 -9.51 24.79
N LEU A 110 -11.53 -8.57 23.90
CA LEU A 110 -10.18 -8.17 23.54
C LEU A 110 -9.58 -7.34 24.67
N SER A 111 -8.24 -7.24 24.74
CA SER A 111 -7.57 -6.44 25.77
C SER A 111 -6.32 -5.74 25.22
N GLY A 112 -5.69 -4.89 26.01
CA GLY A 112 -4.47 -4.16 25.64
C GLY A 112 -4.74 -2.87 24.88
N ASN A 113 -3.82 -2.52 23.98
CA ASN A 113 -3.85 -1.23 23.27
C ASN A 113 -4.95 -1.17 22.20
N LYS A 114 -5.85 -0.22 22.34
CA LYS A 114 -6.89 0.09 21.36
C LYS A 114 -6.86 1.55 20.86
N ASP A 115 -5.81 2.30 21.17
CA ASP A 115 -5.75 3.76 20.93
C ASP A 115 -5.89 4.12 19.44
N ASN A 116 -5.51 3.19 18.55
CA ASN A 116 -5.59 3.37 17.11
C ASN A 116 -6.90 2.84 16.50
N ILE A 117 -7.78 2.24 17.31
CA ILE A 117 -9.02 1.60 16.86
C ILE A 117 -10.20 2.52 17.18
N LEU A 118 -10.95 2.90 16.15
CA LEU A 118 -12.20 3.65 16.28
C LEU A 118 -13.38 2.72 16.56
N GLU A 119 -13.41 1.59 15.86
CA GLU A 119 -14.50 0.61 15.96
C GLU A 119 -13.96 -0.80 15.72
N GLY A 120 -14.49 -1.77 16.43
CA GLY A 120 -14.20 -3.18 16.22
C GLY A 120 -15.52 -3.97 16.11
N THR A 121 -15.68 -4.69 15.03
CA THR A 121 -16.86 -5.52 14.76
C THR A 121 -16.47 -6.93 14.35
N TYR A 122 -17.39 -7.86 14.38
CA TYR A 122 -17.20 -9.19 13.84
C TYR A 122 -18.44 -9.67 13.10
N GLU A 123 -18.22 -10.47 12.07
CA GLU A 123 -19.27 -11.07 11.26
C GLU A 123 -18.95 -12.52 10.90
N GLU A 124 -19.99 -13.34 10.71
CA GLU A 124 -19.83 -14.68 10.18
C GLU A 124 -19.53 -14.62 8.69
N THR A 125 -18.52 -15.35 8.28
CA THR A 125 -18.21 -15.60 6.88
C THR A 125 -18.59 -17.04 6.52
N LYS A 126 -18.49 -17.40 5.25
CA LYS A 126 -18.78 -18.76 4.78
C LYS A 126 -17.91 -19.80 5.47
N ASP A 127 -16.67 -19.46 5.80
CA ASP A 127 -15.65 -20.40 6.26
C ASP A 127 -15.18 -20.10 7.70
N GLY A 128 -15.86 -19.20 8.44
CA GLY A 128 -15.49 -18.86 9.82
C GLY A 128 -15.95 -17.47 10.24
N LEU A 129 -15.07 -16.69 10.81
CA LEU A 129 -15.36 -15.38 11.40
C LEU A 129 -14.38 -14.33 10.86
N SER A 130 -14.90 -13.15 10.55
CA SER A 130 -14.10 -11.97 10.21
C SER A 130 -14.20 -10.93 11.32
N LEU A 131 -13.07 -10.54 11.89
CA LEU A 131 -12.95 -9.40 12.79
C LEU A 131 -12.51 -8.21 11.96
N LYS A 132 -13.30 -7.14 11.99
CA LYS A 132 -13.02 -5.89 11.30
C LYS A 132 -12.69 -4.80 12.29
N PHE A 133 -11.61 -4.07 12.07
CA PHE A 133 -11.21 -2.92 12.85
C PHE A 133 -11.16 -1.69 11.96
N VAL A 134 -11.90 -0.66 12.31
CA VAL A 134 -11.79 0.68 11.69
C VAL A 134 -10.73 1.46 12.45
N MET A 135 -9.73 1.96 11.74
CA MET A 135 -8.57 2.60 12.32
C MET A 135 -8.66 4.14 12.21
N ASN A 136 -8.06 4.85 13.18
CA ASN A 136 -7.97 6.31 13.14
C ASN A 136 -6.88 6.84 12.18
N GLY A 137 -6.16 5.97 11.50
CA GLY A 137 -5.08 6.28 10.59
C GLY A 137 -4.70 5.11 9.70
N ILE A 138 -3.57 5.24 9.04
CA ILE A 138 -2.98 4.17 8.23
C ILE A 138 -1.82 3.58 9.01
N TYR A 139 -1.86 2.25 9.20
CA TYR A 139 -0.90 1.52 10.01
C TYR A 139 -0.36 0.30 9.29
N GLU A 140 0.86 -0.09 9.65
CA GLU A 140 1.43 -1.41 9.42
C GLU A 140 1.24 -2.23 10.69
N PHE A 141 1.05 -3.53 10.53
CA PHE A 141 0.76 -4.43 11.64
C PHE A 141 1.85 -5.49 11.76
N LYS A 142 2.31 -5.71 13.01
CA LYS A 142 3.10 -6.90 13.35
C LYS A 142 2.28 -7.76 14.27
N THR A 143 2.27 -9.06 13.99
CA THR A 143 1.47 -10.01 14.75
C THR A 143 2.33 -11.14 15.30
N VAL A 144 2.01 -11.56 16.52
CA VAL A 144 2.61 -12.72 17.17
C VAL A 144 1.48 -13.61 17.68
N LEU A 145 1.51 -14.89 17.33
CA LEU A 145 0.58 -15.89 17.82
C LEU A 145 1.25 -16.70 18.93
N GLU A 146 0.72 -16.61 20.13
CA GLU A 146 1.22 -17.31 21.31
C GLU A 146 0.11 -17.54 22.34
N ASN A 147 0.12 -18.68 23.03
CA ASN A 147 -0.80 -19.00 24.14
C ASN A 147 -2.29 -18.78 23.80
N ASN A 148 -2.74 -19.23 22.64
CA ASN A 148 -4.09 -19.03 22.12
C ASN A 148 -4.52 -17.56 22.07
N SER A 149 -3.59 -16.68 21.78
CA SER A 149 -3.85 -15.26 21.59
C SER A 149 -3.04 -14.73 20.42
N LEU A 150 -3.65 -13.86 19.64
CA LEU A 150 -2.98 -13.08 18.60
C LEU A 150 -2.69 -11.69 19.18
N TYR A 151 -1.41 -11.37 19.26
CA TYR A 151 -0.91 -10.06 19.66
C TYR A 151 -0.67 -9.21 18.43
N VAL A 152 -1.28 -8.03 18.37
CA VAL A 152 -1.21 -7.14 17.21
C VAL A 152 -0.62 -5.80 17.66
N THR A 153 0.52 -5.44 17.07
CA THR A 153 1.16 -4.13 17.28
C THR A 153 1.00 -3.28 16.03
N CYS A 154 0.49 -2.05 16.21
CA CYS A 154 0.29 -1.07 15.15
C CYS A 154 1.49 -0.11 15.09
N TYR A 155 2.01 0.11 13.89
CA TYR A 155 3.08 1.08 13.63
C TYR A 155 2.63 2.07 12.57
N SER A 156 2.91 3.34 12.75
CA SER A 156 2.81 4.26 11.61
C SER A 156 3.85 3.86 10.55
N PRO A 157 3.58 4.05 9.25
CA PRO A 157 4.54 3.68 8.21
C PRO A 157 5.94 4.26 8.42
N ARG A 158 6.04 5.48 8.94
CA ARG A 158 7.31 6.16 9.20
C ARG A 158 8.10 5.61 10.40
N GLU A 159 7.49 4.80 11.25
CA GLU A 159 8.23 4.09 12.30
C GLU A 159 8.98 2.87 11.76
N LEU A 160 8.55 2.33 10.63
CA LEU A 160 9.14 1.13 10.02
C LEU A 160 9.99 1.42 8.78
N TYR A 161 9.68 2.50 8.04
CA TYR A 161 10.28 2.74 6.73
C TYR A 161 10.77 4.19 6.59
N ASP A 162 12.04 4.34 6.25
CA ASP A 162 12.66 5.63 5.96
C ASP A 162 12.25 6.17 4.59
N LYS A 163 12.06 5.26 3.61
CA LYS A 163 11.74 5.58 2.21
C LYS A 163 10.35 5.07 1.86
N ILE A 164 9.44 6.00 1.58
CA ILE A 164 8.03 5.68 1.29
C ILE A 164 7.56 6.46 0.08
N ILE A 165 7.01 5.78 -0.91
CA ILE A 165 6.33 6.40 -2.04
C ILE A 165 4.91 5.85 -2.22
N VAL A 166 4.11 6.58 -2.98
CA VAL A 166 2.80 6.11 -3.45
C VAL A 166 2.77 6.12 -4.97
N ILE A 167 2.37 5.00 -5.56
CA ILE A 167 2.07 4.85 -6.98
C ILE A 167 0.57 4.77 -7.17
N ASP A 168 0.05 5.61 -8.06
CA ASP A 168 -1.37 5.72 -8.34
C ASP A 168 -1.68 5.41 -9.80
N PRO A 169 -2.09 4.18 -10.15
CA PRO A 169 -2.64 3.91 -11.48
C PRO A 169 -3.98 4.60 -11.63
N ALA A 170 -4.06 5.60 -12.52
CA ALA A 170 -5.28 6.35 -12.78
C ALA A 170 -6.42 5.44 -13.28
N ARG A 171 -7.67 5.91 -13.12
CA ARG A 171 -8.88 5.21 -13.55
C ARG A 171 -9.14 3.93 -12.78
N GLY A 172 -10.02 3.07 -13.35
CA GLY A 172 -10.38 1.75 -12.79
C GLY A 172 -11.88 1.53 -12.74
N GLY A 173 -12.31 0.28 -12.58
CA GLY A 173 -13.71 -0.08 -12.54
C GLY A 173 -14.48 0.40 -13.75
N LEU A 174 -15.53 1.19 -13.52
CA LEU A 174 -16.36 1.77 -14.61
C LEU A 174 -15.67 2.95 -15.34
N ASP A 175 -14.66 3.58 -14.75
CA ASP A 175 -13.88 4.62 -15.41
C ASP A 175 -12.75 3.98 -16.24
N THR A 176 -13.03 3.76 -17.52
CA THR A 176 -12.05 3.19 -18.45
C THR A 176 -10.93 4.15 -18.82
N GLY A 177 -11.13 5.47 -18.60
CA GLY A 177 -10.27 6.51 -19.15
C GLY A 177 -10.32 6.54 -20.68
N ALA A 178 -9.20 6.92 -21.29
CA ALA A 178 -9.04 6.92 -22.73
C ALA A 178 -9.04 5.49 -23.30
N THR A 179 -9.69 5.27 -24.45
CA THR A 179 -9.85 3.93 -25.04
C THR A 179 -9.57 3.91 -26.53
N THR A 180 -9.16 2.75 -27.03
CA THR A 180 -9.25 2.33 -28.42
C THR A 180 -10.23 1.15 -28.52
N GLU A 181 -10.32 0.48 -29.66
CA GLU A 181 -11.10 -0.76 -29.78
C GLU A 181 -10.56 -1.90 -28.91
N GLU A 182 -9.26 -1.90 -28.61
CA GLU A 182 -8.57 -3.02 -27.95
C GLU A 182 -7.97 -2.64 -26.58
N LEU A 183 -7.83 -1.35 -26.25
CA LEU A 183 -7.10 -0.88 -25.08
C LEU A 183 -7.94 0.10 -24.29
N ALA A 184 -7.77 0.06 -22.96
CA ALA A 184 -8.26 1.07 -22.04
C ALA A 184 -7.13 1.60 -21.16
N GLU A 185 -7.13 2.90 -20.89
CA GLU A 185 -6.15 3.57 -20.01
C GLU A 185 -6.03 2.86 -18.65
N LYS A 186 -7.17 2.48 -18.04
CA LYS A 186 -7.21 1.80 -16.74
C LYS A 186 -6.39 0.51 -16.71
N ASP A 187 -6.43 -0.27 -17.81
CA ASP A 187 -5.74 -1.56 -17.89
C ASP A 187 -4.23 -1.37 -18.12
N ILE A 188 -3.87 -0.37 -18.93
CA ILE A 188 -2.47 0.00 -19.17
C ILE A 188 -1.81 0.48 -17.88
N THR A 189 -2.44 1.40 -17.15
CA THR A 189 -1.90 1.97 -15.92
C THR A 189 -1.76 0.91 -14.83
N LEU A 190 -2.73 -0.02 -14.72
CA LEU A 190 -2.66 -1.14 -13.80
C LEU A 190 -1.54 -2.12 -14.16
N ALA A 191 -1.39 -2.44 -15.46
CA ALA A 191 -0.32 -3.34 -15.93
C ALA A 191 1.07 -2.76 -15.64
N ILE A 192 1.27 -1.46 -15.87
CA ILE A 192 2.52 -0.76 -15.49
C ILE A 192 2.77 -0.88 -13.98
N THR A 193 1.74 -0.58 -13.18
CA THR A 193 1.86 -0.60 -11.72
C THR A 193 2.20 -1.98 -11.18
N LYS A 194 1.62 -3.05 -11.73
CA LYS A 194 1.96 -4.43 -11.36
C LYS A 194 3.44 -4.75 -11.61
N LYS A 195 4.00 -4.31 -12.73
CA LYS A 195 5.43 -4.49 -13.03
C LYS A 195 6.33 -3.59 -12.16
N VAL A 196 5.90 -2.36 -11.86
CA VAL A 196 6.59 -1.48 -10.90
C VAL A 196 6.66 -2.15 -9.52
N LYS A 197 5.55 -2.79 -9.10
CA LYS A 197 5.53 -3.54 -7.85
C LYS A 197 6.55 -4.68 -7.83
N GLU A 198 6.62 -5.48 -8.90
CA GLU A 198 7.60 -6.58 -9.00
C GLU A 198 9.05 -6.08 -8.84
N LEU A 199 9.38 -4.92 -9.41
CA LEU A 199 10.71 -4.32 -9.30
C LEU A 199 11.01 -3.90 -7.85
N PHE A 200 10.11 -3.19 -7.19
CA PHE A 200 10.30 -2.74 -5.81
C PHE A 200 10.27 -3.89 -4.81
N ASP A 201 9.42 -4.90 -5.00
CA ASP A 201 9.39 -6.10 -4.16
C ASP A 201 10.71 -6.88 -4.23
N SER A 202 11.33 -6.90 -5.41
CA SER A 202 12.63 -7.55 -5.59
C SER A 202 13.79 -6.77 -4.97
N ASP A 203 13.73 -5.44 -4.99
CA ASP A 203 14.76 -4.55 -4.45
C ASP A 203 14.62 -4.38 -2.93
N GLY A 204 13.41 -4.20 -2.42
CA GLY A 204 13.09 -4.05 -1.00
C GLY A 204 13.64 -2.76 -0.35
N SER A 205 14.26 -1.84 -1.10
CA SER A 205 14.89 -0.63 -0.54
C SER A 205 13.92 0.51 -0.27
N VAL A 206 12.71 0.47 -0.87
CA VAL A 206 11.67 1.48 -0.76
C VAL A 206 10.33 0.81 -0.47
N LYS A 207 9.62 1.27 0.55
CA LYS A 207 8.23 0.87 0.77
C LYS A 207 7.33 1.61 -0.21
N VAL A 208 6.58 0.84 -0.99
CA VAL A 208 5.63 1.39 -1.96
C VAL A 208 4.21 1.06 -1.54
N TYR A 209 3.36 2.07 -1.52
CA TYR A 209 1.91 1.94 -1.40
C TYR A 209 1.28 2.18 -2.76
N TYR A 210 0.19 1.47 -3.03
CA TYR A 210 -0.54 1.55 -4.29
C TYR A 210 -1.98 1.96 -4.01
N THR A 211 -2.53 2.89 -4.78
CA THR A 211 -3.92 3.30 -4.59
C THR A 211 -4.91 2.23 -5.05
N ARG A 212 -4.50 1.38 -5.98
CA ARG A 212 -5.20 0.15 -6.39
C ARG A 212 -4.22 -0.86 -6.99
N MET A 213 -4.53 -2.13 -6.88
CA MET A 213 -3.82 -3.24 -7.53
C MET A 213 -4.75 -4.10 -8.39
N ASP A 214 -6.05 -3.76 -8.38
CA ASP A 214 -7.11 -4.42 -9.13
C ASP A 214 -7.93 -3.43 -9.95
N ASP A 215 -8.93 -3.92 -10.69
CA ASP A 215 -9.82 -3.09 -11.51
C ASP A 215 -10.92 -2.43 -10.67
N VAL A 216 -10.50 -1.66 -9.68
CA VAL A 216 -11.36 -0.81 -8.83
C VAL A 216 -11.03 0.65 -9.06
N ASN A 217 -11.96 1.55 -8.76
CA ASN A 217 -11.76 3.01 -8.91
C ASN A 217 -11.91 3.71 -7.56
N PRO A 218 -10.85 3.79 -6.73
CA PRO A 218 -10.88 4.59 -5.52
C PRO A 218 -11.20 6.05 -5.83
N LYS A 219 -11.96 6.70 -4.95
CA LYS A 219 -12.26 8.13 -5.07
C LYS A 219 -10.98 8.95 -5.04
N GLU A 220 -10.95 10.08 -5.74
CA GLU A 220 -9.78 10.97 -5.80
C GLU A 220 -9.31 11.43 -4.40
N GLU A 221 -10.26 11.64 -3.47
CA GLU A 221 -9.95 11.98 -2.08
C GLU A 221 -9.13 10.87 -1.38
N LEU A 222 -9.48 9.60 -1.59
CA LEU A 222 -8.75 8.48 -1.00
C LEU A 222 -7.36 8.35 -1.62
N ARG A 223 -7.25 8.56 -2.95
CA ARG A 223 -5.98 8.50 -3.67
C ARG A 223 -4.96 9.49 -3.11
N VAL A 224 -5.36 10.75 -2.88
CA VAL A 224 -4.48 11.79 -2.36
C VAL A 224 -4.32 11.76 -0.84
N ASN A 225 -5.32 11.27 -0.11
CA ASN A 225 -5.22 11.10 1.35
C ASN A 225 -4.14 10.10 1.75
N LEU A 226 -3.93 9.05 0.95
CA LEU A 226 -2.92 8.03 1.23
C LEU A 226 -1.51 8.65 1.36
N PRO A 227 -0.92 9.30 0.33
CA PRO A 227 0.41 9.89 0.45
C PRO A 227 0.51 10.94 1.55
N ASN A 228 -0.55 11.75 1.75
CA ASN A 228 -0.57 12.79 2.77
C ASN A 228 -0.55 12.21 4.20
N LYS A 229 -1.40 11.22 4.48
CA LYS A 229 -1.50 10.59 5.81
C LYS A 229 -0.23 9.84 6.20
N ILE A 230 0.36 9.10 5.27
CA ILE A 230 1.60 8.34 5.53
C ILE A 230 2.86 9.21 5.41
N ARG A 231 2.71 10.48 5.02
CA ARG A 231 3.81 11.42 4.75
C ARG A 231 4.81 10.83 3.77
N ALA A 232 4.33 10.38 2.61
CA ALA A 232 5.15 9.78 1.58
C ALA A 232 6.25 10.76 1.10
N ASP A 233 7.34 10.24 0.55
CA ASP A 233 8.41 11.08 -0.04
C ASP A 233 8.04 11.55 -1.44
N ALA A 234 7.16 10.80 -2.13
CA ALA A 234 6.60 11.17 -3.42
C ALA A 234 5.26 10.47 -3.66
N TYR A 235 4.42 11.14 -4.46
CA TYR A 235 3.21 10.60 -5.06
C TYR A 235 3.33 10.66 -6.58
N ILE A 236 3.23 9.51 -7.24
CA ILE A 236 3.40 9.37 -8.69
C ILE A 236 2.14 8.76 -9.27
N ARG A 237 1.35 9.57 -9.98
CA ARG A 237 0.17 9.13 -10.70
C ARG A 237 0.57 8.74 -12.13
N ILE A 238 0.09 7.61 -12.60
CA ILE A 238 0.34 7.09 -13.94
C ILE A 238 -0.93 7.26 -14.77
N GLU A 239 -0.81 7.96 -15.92
CA GLU A 239 -1.88 8.18 -16.89
C GLU A 239 -1.42 7.83 -18.30
N VAL A 240 -2.38 7.69 -19.21
CA VAL A 240 -2.17 7.67 -20.67
C VAL A 240 -2.83 8.90 -21.25
N ASP A 241 -2.11 9.65 -22.09
CA ASP A 241 -2.65 10.86 -22.71
C ASP A 241 -3.58 10.52 -23.88
N ASN A 242 -4.54 11.42 -24.12
CA ASN A 242 -5.45 11.34 -25.26
C ASN A 242 -5.72 12.76 -25.76
N VAL A 243 -5.21 13.09 -26.93
CA VAL A 243 -5.32 14.40 -27.54
C VAL A 243 -5.98 14.34 -28.91
N ASN A 244 -6.56 15.46 -29.35
CA ASN A 244 -7.25 15.54 -30.64
C ASN A 244 -6.32 15.34 -31.85
N ASP A 245 -5.04 15.72 -31.72
CA ASP A 245 -4.05 15.55 -32.76
C ASP A 245 -3.38 14.18 -32.65
N SER A 246 -3.78 13.26 -33.51
CA SER A 246 -3.23 11.90 -33.56
C SER A 246 -1.76 11.82 -33.99
N ALA A 247 -1.15 12.94 -34.41
CA ALA A 247 0.29 12.98 -34.68
C ALA A 247 1.12 13.18 -33.39
N VAL A 248 0.49 13.56 -32.27
CA VAL A 248 1.17 13.71 -30.98
C VAL A 248 1.49 12.34 -30.39
N TYR A 249 2.73 12.17 -29.97
CA TYR A 249 3.22 10.98 -29.28
C TYR A 249 4.37 11.35 -28.34
N GLY A 250 4.58 10.57 -27.30
CA GLY A 250 5.67 10.75 -26.35
C GLY A 250 5.19 10.87 -24.91
N VAL A 251 6.11 11.12 -24.03
CA VAL A 251 5.92 11.18 -22.57
C VAL A 251 5.79 12.62 -22.12
N THR A 252 4.89 12.88 -21.18
CA THR A 252 4.65 14.19 -20.56
C THR A 252 4.52 14.02 -19.06
N ALA A 253 5.00 14.95 -18.26
CA ALA A 253 4.68 14.98 -16.84
C ALA A 253 3.96 16.27 -16.44
N LEU A 254 3.01 16.13 -15.49
CA LEU A 254 2.27 17.27 -14.93
C LEU A 254 2.68 17.49 -13.49
N TYR A 255 2.72 18.76 -13.08
CA TYR A 255 3.03 19.14 -11.70
C TYR A 255 2.13 20.26 -11.20
N ASN A 256 1.96 20.33 -9.88
CA ASN A 256 1.30 21.46 -9.23
C ASN A 256 2.34 22.55 -8.94
N ASP A 257 2.08 23.79 -9.33
CA ASP A 257 2.93 24.96 -9.09
C ASP A 257 2.42 25.91 -8.00
N GLU A 258 1.26 25.60 -7.40
CA GLU A 258 0.70 26.42 -6.34
C GLU A 258 1.43 26.26 -5.00
N TYR A 259 2.06 25.08 -4.78
CA TYR A 259 2.80 24.80 -3.56
C TYR A 259 4.29 24.64 -3.85
N PHE A 260 5.09 25.48 -3.22
CA PHE A 260 6.54 25.36 -3.24
C PHE A 260 6.99 24.39 -2.13
N ILE A 261 7.64 23.30 -2.52
CA ILE A 261 8.28 22.36 -1.60
C ILE A 261 9.80 22.61 -1.70
N PRO A 262 10.46 23.06 -0.60
CA PRO A 262 11.90 23.32 -0.63
C PRO A 262 12.74 22.07 -0.92
N GLY A 263 13.81 22.25 -1.66
CA GLY A 263 14.72 21.16 -2.01
C GLY A 263 14.27 20.41 -3.24
N PHE A 264 13.71 19.20 -3.04
CA PHE A 264 13.16 18.37 -4.11
C PHE A 264 11.63 18.43 -4.09
N GLY A 265 11.03 19.14 -5.03
CA GLY A 265 9.59 19.38 -5.08
C GLY A 265 8.90 18.78 -6.31
N ASN A 266 7.74 19.34 -6.64
CA ASN A 266 6.86 18.84 -7.71
C ASN A 266 7.53 18.93 -9.09
N VAL A 267 8.24 20.04 -9.34
CA VAL A 267 8.90 20.30 -10.65
C VAL A 267 10.05 19.32 -10.86
N GLU A 268 10.89 19.16 -9.85
CA GLU A 268 12.04 18.26 -9.90
C GLU A 268 11.59 16.80 -10.04
N LEU A 269 10.49 16.42 -9.39
CA LEU A 269 9.92 15.09 -9.51
C LEU A 269 9.35 14.86 -10.92
N ALA A 270 8.62 15.83 -11.46
CA ALA A 270 8.05 15.74 -12.81
C ALA A 270 9.13 15.62 -13.89
N ASP A 271 10.15 16.47 -13.83
CA ASP A 271 11.29 16.45 -14.75
C ASP A 271 12.04 15.11 -14.69
N LEU A 272 12.27 14.61 -13.49
CA LEU A 272 12.96 13.35 -13.29
C LEU A 272 12.14 12.16 -13.83
N MET A 273 10.85 12.09 -13.52
CA MET A 273 10.00 11.00 -14.02
C MET A 273 9.87 11.01 -15.53
N GLU A 274 9.66 12.17 -16.14
CA GLU A 274 9.63 12.28 -17.62
C GLU A 274 10.95 11.79 -18.22
N SER A 275 12.07 12.31 -17.74
CA SER A 275 13.41 12.00 -18.26
C SER A 275 13.73 10.51 -18.20
N GLU A 276 13.42 9.84 -17.05
CA GLU A 276 13.74 8.43 -16.88
C GLU A 276 12.82 7.53 -17.71
N VAL A 277 11.52 7.83 -17.79
CA VAL A 277 10.59 7.07 -18.64
C VAL A 277 10.97 7.23 -20.12
N VAL A 278 11.25 8.45 -20.58
CA VAL A 278 11.73 8.72 -21.96
C VAL A 278 13.00 7.93 -22.28
N THR A 279 13.94 7.90 -21.34
CA THR A 279 15.21 7.17 -21.51
C THR A 279 14.97 5.67 -21.63
N ALA A 280 14.11 5.10 -20.76
CA ALA A 280 13.82 3.67 -20.75
C ALA A 280 13.09 3.19 -22.00
N VAL A 281 12.10 3.95 -22.48
CA VAL A 281 11.36 3.61 -23.71
C VAL A 281 12.08 4.03 -24.98
N LYS A 282 13.13 4.86 -24.89
CA LYS A 282 13.82 5.54 -26.00
C LYS A 282 12.81 6.35 -26.84
N GLY A 283 11.91 7.02 -26.13
CA GLY A 283 10.80 7.75 -26.68
C GLY A 283 11.09 9.24 -26.87
N LYS A 284 10.04 10.02 -27.07
CA LYS A 284 10.06 11.46 -27.21
C LYS A 284 9.63 12.13 -25.91
N ALA A 285 10.43 13.07 -25.43
CA ALA A 285 10.02 14.00 -24.38
C ALA A 285 9.09 15.06 -24.96
N LEU A 286 7.94 15.26 -24.36
CA LEU A 286 7.02 16.35 -24.67
C LEU A 286 7.17 17.52 -23.69
N GLY A 287 7.88 17.33 -22.60
CA GLY A 287 8.13 18.31 -21.56
C GLY A 287 7.22 18.16 -20.34
N ILE A 288 7.48 18.98 -19.34
CA ILE A 288 6.71 19.05 -18.12
C ILE A 288 5.78 20.26 -18.15
N TYR A 289 4.56 20.11 -17.66
CA TYR A 289 3.55 21.17 -17.68
C TYR A 289 2.84 21.31 -16.34
N LYS A 290 2.35 22.51 -16.09
CA LYS A 290 1.47 22.77 -14.96
C LYS A 290 0.17 21.97 -15.11
N SER A 291 -0.27 21.34 -14.03
CA SER A 291 -1.57 20.71 -13.98
C SER A 291 -2.69 21.75 -14.14
N LYS A 292 -3.85 21.30 -14.60
CA LYS A 292 -5.03 22.17 -14.68
C LYS A 292 -5.65 22.34 -13.29
N ASN A 293 -6.37 23.43 -13.08
CA ASN A 293 -7.05 23.75 -11.81
C ASN A 293 -8.14 22.75 -11.39
N ASN A 294 -8.41 21.72 -12.18
CA ASN A 294 -9.32 20.63 -11.85
C ASN A 294 -8.63 19.28 -11.60
N ASP A 295 -7.32 19.27 -11.54
CA ASP A 295 -6.55 18.07 -11.16
C ASP A 295 -6.58 17.95 -9.63
N TYR A 296 -7.56 17.19 -9.14
CA TYR A 296 -7.81 17.09 -7.71
C TYR A 296 -6.61 16.52 -6.95
N THR A 297 -5.98 15.46 -7.46
CA THR A 297 -4.92 14.76 -6.76
C THR A 297 -3.66 15.60 -6.62
N LEU A 298 -3.22 16.25 -7.69
CA LEU A 298 -2.04 17.13 -7.63
C LEU A 298 -2.30 18.40 -6.81
N LEU A 299 -3.52 18.96 -6.86
CA LEU A 299 -3.87 20.17 -6.09
C LEU A 299 -3.95 19.95 -4.58
N HIS A 300 -4.34 18.73 -4.15
CA HIS A 300 -4.52 18.42 -2.73
C HIS A 300 -3.37 17.59 -2.13
N SER A 301 -2.36 17.25 -2.94
CA SER A 301 -1.16 16.59 -2.42
C SER A 301 -0.30 17.57 -1.62
N THR A 302 0.10 17.15 -0.42
CA THR A 302 1.02 17.90 0.46
C THR A 302 2.46 17.37 0.41
N VAL A 303 2.70 16.37 -0.43
CA VAL A 303 4.01 15.77 -0.68
C VAL A 303 4.43 16.04 -2.14
N PRO A 304 5.72 15.93 -2.49
CA PRO A 304 6.16 16.00 -3.88
C PRO A 304 5.33 15.07 -4.76
N SER A 305 4.69 15.63 -5.80
CA SER A 305 3.70 14.89 -6.60
C SER A 305 3.79 15.21 -8.09
N THR A 306 3.56 14.19 -8.92
CA THR A 306 3.50 14.32 -10.37
C THR A 306 2.52 13.33 -10.98
N THR A 307 1.93 13.71 -12.11
CA THR A 307 1.23 12.78 -13.02
C THR A 307 2.11 12.54 -14.23
N ILE A 308 2.57 11.31 -14.40
CA ILE A 308 3.34 10.90 -15.57
C ILE A 308 2.41 10.30 -16.63
N ARG A 309 2.31 10.91 -17.81
CA ARG A 309 1.60 10.42 -18.98
C ARG A 309 2.58 9.69 -19.87
N VAL A 310 2.48 8.38 -19.85
CA VAL A 310 3.49 7.47 -20.37
C VAL A 310 3.44 7.26 -21.88
N GLY A 311 2.52 7.92 -22.57
CA GLY A 311 2.31 7.88 -24.01
C GLY A 311 0.91 8.38 -24.37
N CYS A 312 0.61 8.48 -25.65
CA CYS A 312 -0.64 9.02 -26.18
C CYS A 312 -1.43 7.94 -26.93
N ILE A 313 -2.57 7.51 -26.36
CA ILE A 313 -3.39 6.42 -26.93
C ILE A 313 -4.10 6.82 -28.23
N SER A 314 -4.28 8.12 -28.50
CA SER A 314 -4.83 8.63 -29.76
C SER A 314 -3.85 8.52 -30.94
N ASN A 315 -2.56 8.29 -30.68
CA ASN A 315 -1.58 7.96 -31.71
C ASN A 315 -1.54 6.45 -31.95
N ILE A 316 -1.88 6.01 -33.16
CA ILE A 316 -2.01 4.59 -33.51
C ILE A 316 -0.72 3.79 -33.23
N GLN A 317 0.44 4.34 -33.53
CA GLN A 317 1.70 3.64 -33.35
C GLN A 317 2.04 3.51 -31.86
N GLU A 318 1.77 4.54 -31.08
CA GLU A 318 2.00 4.53 -29.64
C GLU A 318 0.97 3.62 -28.93
N ALA A 319 -0.29 3.62 -29.36
CA ALA A 319 -1.29 2.69 -28.87
C ALA A 319 -0.86 1.21 -29.04
N ILE A 320 -0.31 0.86 -30.22
CA ILE A 320 0.25 -0.49 -30.45
C ILE A 320 1.40 -0.79 -29.48
N LEU A 321 2.25 0.18 -29.15
CA LEU A 321 3.33 0.00 -28.18
C LEU A 321 2.78 -0.17 -26.76
N LEU A 322 1.81 0.65 -26.37
CA LEU A 322 1.16 0.60 -25.06
C LEU A 322 0.42 -0.73 -24.80
N GLY A 323 0.03 -1.45 -25.84
CA GLY A 323 -0.53 -2.80 -25.75
C GLY A 323 0.50 -3.93 -25.62
N ARG A 324 1.82 -3.62 -25.63
CA ARG A 324 2.89 -4.62 -25.64
C ARG A 324 3.55 -4.76 -24.28
N ASP A 325 3.69 -5.98 -23.82
CA ASP A 325 4.30 -6.29 -22.53
C ASP A 325 5.76 -5.79 -22.40
N ASP A 326 6.55 -5.89 -23.46
CA ASP A 326 7.94 -5.40 -23.45
C ASP A 326 8.03 -3.86 -23.35
N TYR A 327 7.04 -3.13 -23.85
CA TYR A 327 6.98 -1.69 -23.74
C TYR A 327 6.51 -1.26 -22.34
N ILE A 328 5.48 -1.93 -21.81
CA ILE A 328 5.02 -1.77 -20.41
C ILE A 328 6.19 -2.00 -19.45
N THR A 329 6.98 -3.06 -19.65
CA THR A 329 8.18 -3.34 -18.83
C THR A 329 9.19 -2.19 -18.86
N LYS A 330 9.42 -1.59 -20.02
CA LYS A 330 10.34 -0.42 -20.13
C LYS A 330 9.80 0.80 -19.40
N ILE A 331 8.50 1.09 -19.52
CA ILE A 331 7.87 2.20 -18.78
C ILE A 331 8.05 1.97 -17.28
N SER A 332 7.76 0.76 -16.81
CA SER A 332 7.88 0.39 -15.40
C SER A 332 9.31 0.53 -14.89
N GLN A 333 10.31 0.14 -15.70
CA GLN A 333 11.71 0.33 -15.38
C GLN A 333 12.05 1.83 -15.26
N GLY A 334 11.56 2.67 -16.19
CA GLY A 334 11.78 4.12 -16.12
C GLY A 334 11.20 4.76 -14.86
N ILE A 335 10.01 4.33 -14.43
CA ILE A 335 9.41 4.81 -13.18
C ILE A 335 10.25 4.36 -11.97
N TYR A 336 10.67 3.10 -11.95
CA TYR A 336 11.54 2.56 -10.90
C TYR A 336 12.86 3.33 -10.83
N ASP A 337 13.55 3.49 -11.96
CA ASP A 337 14.84 4.23 -12.04
C ASP A 337 14.68 5.68 -11.56
N GLY A 338 13.57 6.33 -11.92
CA GLY A 338 13.22 7.66 -11.47
C GLY A 338 13.09 7.76 -9.97
N VAL A 339 12.42 6.80 -9.32
CA VAL A 339 12.30 6.75 -7.86
C VAL A 339 13.65 6.53 -7.19
N ILE A 340 14.47 5.60 -7.68
CA ILE A 340 15.80 5.36 -7.11
C ILE A 340 16.66 6.63 -7.21
N LYS A 341 16.70 7.28 -8.39
CA LYS A 341 17.44 8.54 -8.59
C LYS A 341 16.89 9.70 -7.77
N MET A 342 15.59 9.73 -7.49
CA MET A 342 15.01 10.71 -6.58
C MET A 342 15.68 10.64 -5.20
N TYR A 343 15.87 9.43 -4.66
CA TYR A 343 16.51 9.25 -3.36
C TYR A 343 18.02 9.54 -3.37
N GLU A 344 18.66 9.49 -4.52
CA GLU A 344 20.06 9.91 -4.67
C GLU A 344 20.22 11.45 -4.68
N LYS A 345 19.18 12.18 -5.10
CA LYS A 345 19.18 13.64 -5.23
C LYS A 345 18.66 14.38 -3.98
N ARG A 346 17.97 13.69 -3.09
CA ARG A 346 17.42 14.24 -1.81
C ARG A 346 18.44 14.15 -0.70
#